data_558228491e6c7622c8160f5dca53fbc0
#
_entry.id   558228491e6c7622c8160f5dca53fbc0
#
_cell.length_a   1.000
_cell.length_b   1.000
_cell.length_c   1.000
_cell.angle_alpha   90.00
_cell.angle_beta   90.00
_cell.angle_gamma   90.00
#
_symmetry.space_group_name_H-M   'P 1'
#
loop_
_entity.id
_entity.type
_entity.pdbx_description
1 polymer ?
#
loop_
_entity_poly.entity_id
_entity_poly.type
_entity_poly.pdbx_seq_one_letter_code
_entity_poly.pdbx_strand_id
1 'polypeptide(L)'
;MAIATLLIATLVLKLTGSIGAVGMQSAIAIGSIICIVSAIAGDTSQDLKTGYLLGATPKKQQIGEIIGVVAAAFAIGGTLYLLDSAWGFGSNQLGAPQATLMKLIVEGVMGGNLPWGLVAIGVFLAVVVELIGIPVLPFAIGVYLPVQLNACIMVGGLIRLVLDRMKKDEEKKKAMVNDGILFCSGMIAGEGLVGILLALLAVFGLDTVIDLSARLNLSPIFMNIGGLVLFGVIVFTVLKFSVWKKRR
;
A
#
# COMPACT_ATOMS: atom_id res chain seq x y z
N MET A 1 6.16 12.08 1.92
CA MET A 1 6.06 13.23 1.00
C MET A 1 4.61 13.69 0.82
N ALA A 2 3.67 12.85 0.37
CA ALA A 2 2.29 13.25 0.09
C ALA A 2 1.59 14.01 1.22
N ILE A 3 1.68 13.52 2.47
CA ILE A 3 1.06 14.16 3.65
C ILE A 3 1.62 15.55 3.91
N ALA A 4 2.93 15.72 3.90
CA ALA A 4 3.57 17.02 4.13
C ALA A 4 3.22 18.01 3.03
N THR A 5 3.26 17.58 1.78
CA THR A 5 2.89 18.42 0.63
C THR A 5 1.42 18.84 0.68
N LEU A 6 0.54 17.90 1.01
CA LEU A 6 -0.88 18.17 1.16
C LEU A 6 -1.14 19.18 2.28
N LEU A 7 -0.48 19.02 3.41
CA LEU A 7 -0.59 19.94 4.55
C LEU A 7 -0.12 21.35 4.17
N ILE A 8 1.04 21.48 3.51
CA ILE A 8 1.58 22.77 3.07
C ILE A 8 0.65 23.40 2.02
N ALA A 9 0.23 22.63 1.01
CA ALA A 9 -0.67 23.12 -0.03
C ALA A 9 -2.00 23.63 0.55
N THR A 10 -2.58 22.87 1.48
CA THR A 10 -3.82 23.23 2.16
C THR A 10 -3.66 24.49 2.99
N LEU A 11 -2.53 24.63 3.69
CA LEU A 11 -2.23 25.83 4.49
C LEU A 11 -2.07 27.07 3.60
N VAL A 12 -1.32 26.96 2.51
CA VAL A 12 -1.12 28.06 1.55
C VAL A 12 -2.44 28.48 0.93
N LEU A 13 -3.28 27.54 0.47
CA LEU A 13 -4.57 27.84 -0.10
C LEU A 13 -5.50 28.50 0.91
N LYS A 14 -5.48 28.09 2.16
CA LYS A 14 -6.23 28.74 3.22
C LYS A 14 -5.77 30.18 3.45
N LEU A 15 -4.46 30.44 3.47
CA LEU A 15 -3.89 31.78 3.64
C LEU A 15 -4.18 32.69 2.43
N THR A 16 -4.30 32.14 1.23
CA THR A 16 -4.66 32.89 0.02
C THR A 16 -6.17 33.13 -0.14
N GLY A 17 -6.98 32.65 0.82
CA GLY A 17 -8.42 32.86 0.81
C GLY A 17 -9.22 31.86 -0.02
N SER A 18 -8.60 30.85 -0.59
CA SER A 18 -9.28 29.76 -1.30
C SER A 18 -9.87 28.77 -0.29
N ILE A 19 -11.04 29.10 0.26
CA ILE A 19 -11.71 28.34 1.32
C ILE A 19 -12.89 27.54 0.73
N GLY A 20 -13.33 26.51 1.46
CA GLY A 20 -14.48 25.69 1.09
C GLY A 20 -14.15 24.53 0.14
N ALA A 21 -15.18 24.02 -0.56
CA ALA A 21 -15.05 22.82 -1.40
C ALA A 21 -14.00 22.98 -2.52
N VAL A 22 -13.94 24.15 -3.16
CA VAL A 22 -12.98 24.44 -4.23
C VAL A 22 -11.55 24.44 -3.70
N GLY A 23 -11.32 25.04 -2.53
CA GLY A 23 -10.00 25.04 -1.89
C GLY A 23 -9.56 23.61 -1.52
N MET A 24 -10.47 22.79 -0.99
CA MET A 24 -10.18 21.37 -0.66
C MET A 24 -9.83 20.56 -1.91
N GLN A 25 -10.61 20.71 -2.99
CA GLN A 25 -10.34 20.03 -4.27
C GLN A 25 -8.98 20.45 -4.85
N SER A 26 -8.67 21.74 -4.83
CA SER A 26 -7.40 22.26 -5.30
C SER A 26 -6.22 21.74 -4.48
N ALA A 27 -6.35 21.66 -3.15
CA ALA A 27 -5.33 21.10 -2.27
C ALA A 27 -5.05 19.63 -2.58
N ILE A 28 -6.11 18.84 -2.76
CA ILE A 28 -5.98 17.41 -3.12
C ILE A 28 -5.34 17.26 -4.49
N ALA A 29 -5.75 18.08 -5.47
CA ALA A 29 -5.18 18.04 -6.82
C ALA A 29 -3.67 18.36 -6.81
N ILE A 30 -3.27 19.42 -6.12
CA ILE A 30 -1.86 19.80 -5.98
C ILE A 30 -1.07 18.68 -5.27
N GLY A 31 -1.58 18.17 -4.16
CA GLY A 31 -0.95 17.08 -3.42
C GLY A 31 -0.80 15.82 -4.27
N SER A 32 -1.81 15.48 -5.06
CA SER A 32 -1.80 14.33 -5.96
C SER A 32 -0.77 14.50 -7.09
N ILE A 33 -0.74 15.65 -7.73
CA ILE A 33 0.23 15.95 -8.82
C ILE A 33 1.66 15.82 -8.29
N ILE A 34 1.97 16.45 -7.14
CA ILE A 34 3.33 16.40 -6.58
C ILE A 34 3.70 14.97 -6.16
N CYS A 35 2.74 14.21 -5.61
CA CYS A 35 2.96 12.81 -5.24
C CYS A 35 3.29 11.96 -6.46
N ILE A 36 2.53 12.11 -7.55
CA ILE A 36 2.74 11.39 -8.81
C ILE A 36 4.09 11.77 -9.43
N VAL A 37 4.41 13.06 -9.51
CA VAL A 37 5.71 13.52 -10.03
C VAL A 37 6.87 12.94 -9.24
N SER A 38 6.78 12.94 -7.90
CA SER A 38 7.83 12.38 -7.03
C SER A 38 7.98 10.87 -7.20
N ALA A 39 6.87 10.14 -7.35
CA ALA A 39 6.88 8.69 -7.57
C ALA A 39 7.51 8.35 -8.94
N ILE A 40 7.03 8.97 -10.00
CA ILE A 40 7.55 8.74 -11.36
C ILE A 40 9.04 9.11 -11.45
N ALA A 41 9.48 10.19 -10.83
CA ALA A 41 10.89 10.55 -10.82
C ALA A 41 11.76 9.48 -10.15
N GLY A 42 11.27 8.87 -9.05
CA GLY A 42 11.93 7.76 -8.38
C GLY A 42 11.99 6.51 -9.27
N ASP A 43 10.88 6.12 -9.85
CA ASP A 43 10.76 4.94 -10.70
C ASP A 43 11.62 5.06 -11.95
N THR A 44 11.53 6.19 -12.66
CA THR A 44 12.35 6.49 -13.84
C THR A 44 13.86 6.43 -13.53
N SER A 45 14.28 6.95 -12.37
CA SER A 45 15.70 6.91 -11.99
C SER A 45 16.19 5.48 -11.75
N GLN A 46 15.36 4.62 -11.16
CA GLN A 46 15.67 3.21 -10.93
C GLN A 46 15.68 2.42 -12.24
N ASP A 47 14.73 2.66 -13.11
CA ASP A 47 14.64 2.00 -14.41
C ASP A 47 15.80 2.37 -15.33
N LEU A 48 16.16 3.64 -15.39
CA LEU A 48 17.34 4.09 -16.15
C LEU A 48 18.64 3.51 -15.60
N LYS A 49 18.76 3.37 -14.26
CA LYS A 49 19.92 2.72 -13.65
C LYS A 49 19.98 1.24 -14.02
N THR A 50 18.86 0.55 -13.96
CA THR A 50 18.77 -0.86 -14.37
C THR A 50 19.11 -1.02 -15.85
N GLY A 51 18.56 -0.16 -16.71
CA GLY A 51 18.87 -0.13 -18.13
C GLY A 51 20.34 0.14 -18.44
N TYR A 52 20.95 1.05 -17.71
CA TYR A 52 22.38 1.32 -17.82
C TYR A 52 23.24 0.06 -17.54
N LEU A 53 22.90 -0.67 -16.48
CA LEU A 53 23.61 -1.91 -16.11
C LEU A 53 23.44 -3.02 -17.17
N LEU A 54 22.32 -3.03 -17.88
CA LEU A 54 22.02 -3.99 -18.95
C LEU A 54 22.46 -3.52 -20.34
N GLY A 55 23.00 -2.32 -20.48
CA GLY A 55 23.39 -1.74 -21.76
C GLY A 55 22.23 -1.26 -22.65
N ALA A 56 21.07 -0.99 -22.04
CA ALA A 56 19.90 -0.48 -22.75
C ALA A 56 20.08 1.00 -23.17
N THR A 57 19.41 1.40 -24.26
CA THR A 57 19.43 2.78 -24.74
C THR A 57 18.48 3.65 -23.93
N PRO A 58 18.95 4.66 -23.15
CA PRO A 58 18.10 5.46 -22.27
C PRO A 58 16.92 6.13 -23.00
N LYS A 59 17.14 6.65 -24.21
CA LYS A 59 16.08 7.27 -25.01
C LYS A 59 14.89 6.33 -25.29
N LYS A 60 15.18 5.07 -25.61
CA LYS A 60 14.12 4.07 -25.89
C LYS A 60 13.37 3.71 -24.62
N GLN A 61 14.06 3.64 -23.50
CA GLN A 61 13.47 3.39 -22.18
C GLN A 61 12.50 4.51 -21.80
N GLN A 62 12.92 5.76 -21.87
CA GLN A 62 12.07 6.92 -21.56
C GLN A 62 10.83 7.02 -22.46
N ILE A 63 10.95 6.72 -23.75
CA ILE A 63 9.78 6.67 -24.63
C ILE A 63 8.83 5.55 -24.19
N GLY A 64 9.35 4.38 -23.84
CA GLY A 64 8.54 3.27 -23.31
C GLY A 64 7.82 3.63 -22.01
N GLU A 65 8.51 4.30 -21.08
CA GLU A 65 7.93 4.80 -19.83
C GLU A 65 6.77 5.78 -20.07
N ILE A 66 6.94 6.75 -20.97
CA ILE A 66 5.87 7.71 -21.31
C ILE A 66 4.64 6.99 -21.86
N ILE A 67 4.82 6.06 -22.79
CA ILE A 67 3.71 5.27 -23.35
C ILE A 67 3.05 4.44 -22.22
N GLY A 68 3.86 3.81 -21.36
CA GLY A 68 3.37 3.05 -20.21
C GLY A 68 2.56 3.89 -19.23
N VAL A 69 3.03 5.08 -18.88
CA VAL A 69 2.34 6.01 -17.98
C VAL A 69 1.00 6.44 -18.55
N VAL A 70 0.93 6.78 -19.84
CA VAL A 70 -0.33 7.16 -20.50
C VAL A 70 -1.32 5.99 -20.49
N ALA A 71 -0.89 4.80 -20.86
CA ALA A 71 -1.75 3.61 -20.83
C ALA A 71 -2.22 3.28 -19.40
N ALA A 72 -1.31 3.36 -18.42
CA ALA A 72 -1.63 3.14 -17.02
C ALA A 72 -2.62 4.16 -16.47
N ALA A 73 -2.52 5.43 -16.87
CA ALA A 73 -3.44 6.48 -16.42
C ALA A 73 -4.90 6.16 -16.81
N PHE A 74 -5.14 5.67 -18.03
CA PHE A 74 -6.47 5.24 -18.45
C PHE A 74 -6.92 3.99 -17.69
N ALA A 75 -6.05 2.99 -17.53
CA ALA A 75 -6.36 1.76 -16.81
C ALA A 75 -6.68 2.03 -15.32
N ILE A 76 -5.90 2.88 -14.66
CA ILE A 76 -6.10 3.24 -13.25
C ILE A 76 -7.42 4.01 -13.08
N GLY A 77 -7.72 4.97 -13.96
CA GLY A 77 -8.98 5.70 -13.92
C GLY A 77 -10.19 4.77 -14.01
N GLY A 78 -10.16 3.83 -14.96
CA GLY A 78 -11.19 2.81 -15.10
C GLY A 78 -11.30 1.89 -13.88
N THR A 79 -10.16 1.47 -13.33
CA THR A 79 -10.12 0.60 -12.14
C THR A 79 -10.67 1.30 -10.90
N LEU A 80 -10.32 2.57 -10.67
CA LEU A 80 -10.83 3.34 -9.55
C LEU A 80 -12.35 3.51 -9.64
N TYR A 81 -12.87 3.83 -10.83
CA TYR A 81 -14.31 3.93 -11.06
C TYR A 81 -15.01 2.58 -10.81
N LEU A 82 -14.42 1.48 -11.26
CA LEU A 82 -14.95 0.13 -11.04
C LEU A 82 -15.00 -0.21 -9.54
N LEU A 83 -13.92 0.04 -8.80
CA LEU A 83 -13.84 -0.25 -7.37
C LEU A 83 -14.82 0.59 -6.56
N ASP A 84 -14.97 1.85 -6.91
CA ASP A 84 -15.93 2.75 -6.24
C ASP A 84 -17.38 2.32 -6.48
N SER A 85 -17.70 1.91 -7.73
CA SER A 85 -19.04 1.41 -8.07
C SER A 85 -19.35 0.04 -7.46
N ALA A 86 -18.34 -0.81 -7.24
CA ALA A 86 -18.54 -2.13 -6.63
C ALA A 86 -18.78 -2.05 -5.13
N TRP A 87 -17.92 -1.32 -4.41
CA TRP A 87 -17.89 -1.36 -2.94
C TRP A 87 -17.87 0.02 -2.26
N GLY A 88 -17.52 1.08 -2.96
CA GLY A 88 -17.31 2.42 -2.42
C GLY A 88 -16.03 2.52 -1.57
N PHE A 89 -15.26 3.59 -1.78
CA PHE A 89 -14.05 3.82 -0.98
C PHE A 89 -14.37 4.16 0.48
N GLY A 90 -13.64 3.54 1.40
CA GLY A 90 -13.83 3.73 2.84
C GLY A 90 -14.89 2.80 3.47
N SER A 91 -15.48 1.88 2.69
CA SER A 91 -16.33 0.81 3.20
C SER A 91 -15.52 -0.25 3.96
N ASN A 92 -16.23 -1.16 4.66
CA ASN A 92 -15.58 -2.30 5.32
C ASN A 92 -14.90 -3.27 4.34
N GLN A 93 -15.35 -3.31 3.10
CA GLN A 93 -14.81 -4.17 2.05
C GLN A 93 -13.65 -3.51 1.31
N LEU A 94 -13.70 -2.19 1.11
CA LEU A 94 -12.67 -1.40 0.45
C LEU A 94 -12.17 -0.30 1.40
N GLY A 95 -11.43 -0.70 2.43
CA GLY A 95 -10.82 0.24 3.37
C GLY A 95 -9.77 1.11 2.69
N ALA A 96 -9.84 2.42 2.87
CA ALA A 96 -8.88 3.38 2.34
C ALA A 96 -8.27 4.24 3.46
N PRO A 97 -7.48 3.66 4.38
CA PRO A 97 -7.01 4.37 5.57
C PRO A 97 -6.14 5.59 5.22
N GLN A 98 -5.33 5.53 4.17
CA GLN A 98 -4.51 6.67 3.73
C GLN A 98 -5.35 7.79 3.14
N ALA A 99 -6.35 7.47 2.32
CA ALA A 99 -7.27 8.47 1.76
C ALA A 99 -8.08 9.14 2.87
N THR A 100 -8.54 8.38 3.85
CA THR A 100 -9.24 8.91 5.02
C THR A 100 -8.36 9.86 5.84
N LEU A 101 -7.09 9.51 6.04
CA LEU A 101 -6.12 10.38 6.72
C LEU A 101 -5.91 11.69 5.94
N MET A 102 -5.75 11.61 4.62
CA MET A 102 -5.61 12.81 3.77
C MET A 102 -6.84 13.70 3.81
N LYS A 103 -8.04 13.09 3.77
CA LYS A 103 -9.31 13.79 3.93
C LYS A 103 -9.36 14.54 5.27
N LEU A 104 -9.03 13.89 6.38
CA LEU A 104 -9.00 14.49 7.71
C LEU A 104 -8.04 15.68 7.79
N ILE A 105 -6.88 15.62 7.16
CA ILE A 105 -5.93 16.72 7.12
C ILE A 105 -6.52 17.92 6.36
N VAL A 106 -7.06 17.70 5.16
CA VAL A 106 -7.60 18.78 4.33
C VAL A 106 -8.81 19.43 5.00
N GLU A 107 -9.75 18.63 5.47
CA GLU A 107 -10.95 19.11 6.18
C GLU A 107 -10.58 19.80 7.49
N GLY A 108 -9.65 19.25 8.26
CA GLY A 108 -9.21 19.81 9.54
C GLY A 108 -8.49 21.14 9.39
N VAL A 109 -7.62 21.29 8.39
CA VAL A 109 -6.90 22.55 8.12
C VAL A 109 -7.87 23.59 7.54
N MET A 110 -8.65 23.23 6.51
CA MET A 110 -9.58 24.18 5.87
C MET A 110 -10.71 24.61 6.81
N GLY A 111 -11.32 23.67 7.53
CA GLY A 111 -12.38 23.92 8.48
C GLY A 111 -11.92 24.56 9.81
N GLY A 112 -10.61 24.61 10.05
CA GLY A 112 -10.06 25.15 11.30
C GLY A 112 -10.24 24.23 12.52
N ASN A 113 -10.76 23.02 12.33
CA ASN A 113 -11.10 22.07 13.39
C ASN A 113 -10.01 20.99 13.57
N LEU A 114 -8.79 21.28 13.16
CA LEU A 114 -7.69 20.34 13.39
C LEU A 114 -7.42 20.22 14.88
N PRO A 115 -7.35 19.02 15.45
CA PRO A 115 -7.08 18.83 16.87
C PRO A 115 -5.58 19.06 17.15
N TRP A 116 -5.16 20.31 17.20
CA TRP A 116 -3.75 20.72 17.35
C TRP A 116 -3.06 20.08 18.56
N GLY A 117 -3.81 19.80 19.63
CA GLY A 117 -3.28 19.08 20.80
C GLY A 117 -2.81 17.67 20.45
N LEU A 118 -3.60 16.92 19.66
CA LEU A 118 -3.21 15.57 19.21
C LEU A 118 -2.07 15.63 18.20
N VAL A 119 -2.04 16.64 17.34
CA VAL A 119 -0.92 16.86 16.40
C VAL A 119 0.38 17.11 17.16
N ALA A 120 0.34 17.96 18.19
CA ALA A 120 1.51 18.23 19.04
C ALA A 120 2.00 16.96 19.75
N ILE A 121 1.07 16.16 20.32
CA ILE A 121 1.42 14.86 20.93
C ILE A 121 2.11 13.95 19.91
N GLY A 122 1.57 13.88 18.67
CA GLY A 122 2.18 13.10 17.59
C GLY A 122 3.61 13.55 17.25
N VAL A 123 3.85 14.86 17.19
CA VAL A 123 5.17 15.42 16.93
C VAL A 123 6.16 15.05 18.06
N PHE A 124 5.76 15.24 19.33
CA PHE A 124 6.60 14.85 20.47
C PHE A 124 6.88 13.35 20.49
N LEU A 125 5.87 12.53 20.19
CA LEU A 125 6.04 11.08 20.12
C LEU A 125 7.03 10.69 19.02
N ALA A 126 6.96 11.32 17.85
CA ALA A 126 7.91 11.08 16.76
C ALA A 126 9.35 11.41 17.17
N VAL A 127 9.56 12.55 17.87
CA VAL A 127 10.87 12.94 18.37
C VAL A 127 11.39 11.92 19.40
N VAL A 128 10.54 11.48 20.33
CA VAL A 128 10.95 10.48 21.34
C VAL A 128 11.31 9.16 20.69
N VAL A 129 10.53 8.69 19.71
CA VAL A 129 10.78 7.45 18.98
C VAL A 129 12.11 7.50 18.23
N GLU A 130 12.42 8.64 17.59
CA GLU A 130 13.70 8.86 16.91
C GLU A 130 14.86 8.85 17.88
N LEU A 131 14.72 9.51 19.03
CA LEU A 131 15.77 9.55 20.08
C LEU A 131 16.07 8.15 20.67
N ILE A 132 15.08 7.27 20.72
CA ILE A 132 15.25 5.86 21.15
C ILE A 132 15.94 5.02 20.05
N GLY A 133 16.09 5.54 18.83
CA GLY A 133 16.70 4.85 17.70
C GLY A 133 15.74 3.92 16.95
N ILE A 134 14.43 4.10 17.13
CA ILE A 134 13.41 3.36 16.36
C ILE A 134 13.06 4.17 15.11
N PRO A 135 13.04 3.56 13.91
CA PRO A 135 12.65 4.25 12.69
C PRO A 135 11.22 4.81 12.81
N VAL A 136 11.06 6.12 12.72
CA VAL A 136 9.77 6.81 12.94
C VAL A 136 8.72 6.41 11.89
N LEU A 137 9.13 6.23 10.63
CA LEU A 137 8.19 5.93 9.55
C LEU A 137 7.45 4.58 9.73
N PRO A 138 8.13 3.44 9.98
CA PRO A 138 7.45 2.18 10.28
C PRO A 138 6.60 2.26 11.55
N PHE A 139 7.06 2.97 12.57
CA PHE A 139 6.30 3.19 13.79
C PHE A 139 4.99 3.93 13.51
N ALA A 140 5.06 5.05 12.80
CA ALA A 140 3.87 5.84 12.43
C ALA A 140 2.88 5.02 11.59
N ILE A 141 3.37 4.23 10.63
CA ILE A 141 2.53 3.32 9.83
C ILE A 141 1.81 2.32 10.74
N GLY A 142 2.52 1.74 11.70
CA GLY A 142 1.94 0.80 12.68
C GLY A 142 0.85 1.41 13.57
N VAL A 143 0.92 2.72 13.84
CA VAL A 143 -0.07 3.42 14.67
C VAL A 143 -1.40 3.63 13.92
N TYR A 144 -1.36 3.97 12.63
CA TYR A 144 -2.60 4.30 11.91
C TYR A 144 -3.22 3.11 11.14
N LEU A 145 -2.46 2.05 10.87
CA LEU A 145 -3.00 0.88 10.18
C LEU A 145 -3.91 0.05 11.11
N PRO A 146 -4.95 -0.59 10.56
CA PRO A 146 -5.78 -1.54 11.29
C PRO A 146 -4.95 -2.68 11.91
N VAL A 147 -5.34 -3.12 13.11
CA VAL A 147 -4.62 -4.17 13.86
C VAL A 147 -4.48 -5.46 13.07
N GLN A 148 -5.46 -5.80 12.24
CA GLN A 148 -5.43 -6.99 11.38
C GLN A 148 -4.25 -6.97 10.43
N LEU A 149 -4.00 -5.83 9.77
CA LEU A 149 -2.85 -5.66 8.86
C LEU A 149 -1.53 -5.70 9.62
N ASN A 150 -1.46 -5.00 10.76
CA ASN A 150 -0.27 -5.00 11.61
C ASN A 150 0.09 -6.40 12.12
N ALA A 151 -0.91 -7.23 12.46
CA ALA A 151 -0.68 -8.60 12.89
C ALA A 151 -0.04 -9.45 11.79
N CYS A 152 -0.51 -9.32 10.54
CA CYS A 152 0.08 -10.01 9.39
C CYS A 152 1.52 -9.55 9.13
N ILE A 153 1.78 -8.25 9.21
CA ILE A 153 3.13 -7.67 9.06
C ILE A 153 4.05 -8.19 10.16
N MET A 154 3.57 -8.26 11.41
CA MET A 154 4.32 -8.80 12.54
C MET A 154 4.73 -10.26 12.31
N VAL A 155 3.82 -11.11 11.82
CA VAL A 155 4.13 -12.51 11.48
C VAL A 155 5.24 -12.57 10.41
N GLY A 156 5.15 -11.75 9.36
CA GLY A 156 6.20 -11.65 8.34
C GLY A 156 7.55 -11.22 8.93
N GLY A 157 7.53 -10.23 9.83
CA GLY A 157 8.72 -9.78 10.55
C GLY A 157 9.36 -10.85 11.44
N LEU A 158 8.54 -11.64 12.14
CA LEU A 158 9.01 -12.78 12.96
C LEU A 158 9.65 -13.87 12.09
N ILE A 159 9.04 -14.18 10.94
CA ILE A 159 9.60 -15.13 9.97
C ILE A 159 10.97 -14.63 9.51
N ARG A 160 11.08 -13.35 9.15
CA ARG A 160 12.34 -12.74 8.75
C ARG A 160 13.40 -12.83 9.85
N LEU A 161 13.02 -12.50 11.09
CA LEU A 161 13.91 -12.62 12.25
C LEU A 161 14.45 -14.04 12.45
N VAL A 162 13.59 -15.06 12.28
CA VAL A 162 14.00 -16.47 12.35
C VAL A 162 14.99 -16.81 11.24
N LEU A 163 14.74 -16.38 10.01
CA LEU A 163 15.65 -16.61 8.88
C LEU A 163 17.01 -15.93 9.09
N ASP A 164 17.04 -14.72 9.62
CA ASP A 164 18.28 -13.97 9.90
C ASP A 164 19.10 -14.61 11.03
N ARG A 165 18.44 -15.27 11.99
CA ARG A 165 19.10 -16.01 13.11
C ARG A 165 19.56 -17.41 12.75
N MET A 166 19.21 -17.94 11.58
CA MET A 166 19.66 -19.29 11.18
C MET A 166 21.18 -19.31 10.98
N LYS A 167 21.85 -20.35 11.51
CA LYS A 167 23.29 -20.59 11.32
C LYS A 167 23.58 -21.08 9.89
N LYS A 168 23.55 -20.19 8.92
CA LYS A 168 23.90 -20.45 7.51
C LYS A 168 24.83 -19.37 7.01
N ASP A 169 25.57 -19.68 5.92
CA ASP A 169 26.44 -18.72 5.26
C ASP A 169 25.65 -17.48 4.82
N GLU A 170 26.26 -16.30 4.92
CA GLU A 170 25.61 -15.03 4.60
C GLU A 170 25.06 -14.97 3.17
N GLU A 171 25.75 -15.57 2.21
CA GLU A 171 25.27 -15.64 0.83
C GLU A 171 24.00 -16.50 0.71
N LYS A 172 23.94 -17.62 1.43
CA LYS A 172 22.76 -18.48 1.44
C LYS A 172 21.57 -17.79 2.11
N LYS A 173 21.80 -17.04 3.20
CA LYS A 173 20.75 -16.24 3.85
C LYS A 173 20.18 -15.18 2.92
N LYS A 174 21.05 -14.35 2.31
CA LYS A 174 20.64 -13.34 1.35
C LYS A 174 19.79 -13.93 0.22
N ALA A 175 20.23 -15.06 -0.30
CA ALA A 175 19.52 -15.72 -1.38
C ALA A 175 18.16 -16.29 -0.94
N MET A 176 18.05 -16.87 0.28
CA MET A 176 16.79 -17.35 0.83
C MET A 176 15.78 -16.20 1.03
N VAL A 177 16.26 -15.08 1.57
CA VAL A 177 15.45 -13.88 1.75
C VAL A 177 14.97 -13.34 0.41
N ASN A 178 15.87 -13.26 -0.58
CA ASN A 178 15.54 -12.76 -1.91
C ASN A 178 14.50 -13.66 -2.61
N ASP A 179 14.65 -14.98 -2.53
CA ASP A 179 13.65 -15.92 -3.06
C ASP A 179 12.28 -15.73 -2.38
N GLY A 180 12.25 -15.51 -1.05
CA GLY A 180 11.04 -15.21 -0.31
C GLY A 180 10.40 -13.88 -0.74
N ILE A 181 11.19 -12.82 -0.90
CA ILE A 181 10.72 -11.51 -1.37
C ILE A 181 10.11 -11.62 -2.77
N LEU A 182 10.78 -12.31 -3.70
CA LEU A 182 10.29 -12.50 -5.06
C LEU A 182 8.96 -13.27 -5.09
N PHE A 183 8.85 -14.31 -4.24
CA PHE A 183 7.61 -15.05 -4.12
C PHE A 183 6.46 -14.18 -3.59
N CYS A 184 6.70 -13.44 -2.51
CA CYS A 184 5.71 -12.52 -1.94
C CYS A 184 5.33 -11.39 -2.92
N SER A 185 6.28 -10.88 -3.70
CA SER A 185 5.99 -9.88 -4.75
C SER A 185 5.03 -10.42 -5.81
N GLY A 186 5.21 -11.69 -6.21
CA GLY A 186 4.27 -12.35 -7.11
C GLY A 186 2.87 -12.51 -6.51
N MET A 187 2.78 -12.80 -5.20
CA MET A 187 1.50 -12.88 -4.50
C MET A 187 0.79 -11.54 -4.43
N ILE A 188 1.51 -10.45 -4.14
CA ILE A 188 0.96 -9.08 -4.12
C ILE A 188 0.39 -8.69 -5.49
N ALA A 189 1.15 -8.97 -6.56
CA ALA A 189 0.67 -8.71 -7.91
C ALA A 189 -0.58 -9.54 -8.25
N GLY A 190 -0.60 -10.81 -7.86
CA GLY A 190 -1.74 -11.71 -8.04
C GLY A 190 -2.98 -11.25 -7.28
N GLU A 191 -2.83 -10.80 -6.03
CA GLU A 191 -3.91 -10.24 -5.22
C GLU A 191 -4.56 -9.04 -5.90
N GLY A 192 -3.75 -8.11 -6.43
CA GLY A 192 -4.26 -6.94 -7.16
C GLY A 192 -5.09 -7.32 -8.37
N LEU A 193 -4.63 -8.28 -9.19
CA LEU A 193 -5.37 -8.75 -10.36
C LEU A 193 -6.68 -9.45 -9.97
N VAL A 194 -6.64 -10.30 -8.95
CA VAL A 194 -7.85 -10.98 -8.44
C VAL A 194 -8.82 -9.97 -7.84
N GLY A 195 -8.34 -8.95 -7.13
CA GLY A 195 -9.18 -7.88 -6.60
C GLY A 195 -9.95 -7.13 -7.69
N ILE A 196 -9.28 -6.77 -8.80
CA ILE A 196 -9.94 -6.14 -9.95
C ILE A 196 -10.97 -7.08 -10.59
N LEU A 197 -10.64 -8.37 -10.72
CA LEU A 197 -11.57 -9.37 -11.26
C LEU A 197 -12.81 -9.52 -10.37
N LEU A 198 -12.63 -9.58 -9.05
CA LEU A 198 -13.72 -9.64 -8.08
C LEU A 198 -14.60 -8.39 -8.13
N ALA A 199 -14.01 -7.20 -8.24
CA ALA A 199 -14.75 -5.96 -8.41
C ALA A 199 -15.60 -5.97 -9.69
N LEU A 200 -15.06 -6.49 -10.78
CA LEU A 200 -15.78 -6.64 -12.04
C LEU A 200 -16.96 -7.61 -11.89
N LEU A 201 -16.76 -8.73 -11.22
CA LEU A 201 -17.84 -9.70 -10.94
C LEU A 201 -18.92 -9.09 -10.02
N ALA A 202 -18.52 -8.27 -9.03
CA ALA A 202 -19.45 -7.59 -8.13
C ALA A 202 -20.35 -6.59 -8.89
N VAL A 203 -19.79 -5.80 -9.81
CA VAL A 203 -20.56 -4.86 -10.63
C VAL A 203 -21.59 -5.58 -11.51
N PHE A 204 -21.28 -6.77 -11.99
CA PHE A 204 -22.22 -7.62 -12.75
C PHE A 204 -23.17 -8.44 -11.86
N GLY A 205 -23.07 -8.32 -10.54
CA GLY A 205 -23.90 -9.08 -9.59
C GLY A 205 -23.63 -10.59 -9.55
N LEU A 206 -22.46 -11.01 -10.08
CA LEU A 206 -22.04 -12.40 -10.10
C LEU A 206 -21.34 -12.85 -8.81
N ASP A 207 -20.99 -11.91 -7.94
CA ASP A 207 -20.39 -12.14 -6.62
C ASP A 207 -21.31 -13.01 -5.76
N THR A 208 -22.62 -12.73 -5.74
CA THR A 208 -23.62 -13.51 -5.00
C THR A 208 -23.77 -14.94 -5.51
N VAL A 209 -23.49 -15.18 -6.79
CA VAL A 209 -23.54 -16.52 -7.40
C VAL A 209 -22.34 -17.36 -6.99
N ILE A 210 -21.17 -16.71 -6.80
CA ILE A 210 -19.90 -17.35 -6.46
C ILE A 210 -19.70 -17.44 -4.93
N ASP A 211 -20.49 -16.72 -4.14
CA ASP A 211 -20.40 -16.75 -2.70
C ASP A 211 -20.79 -18.12 -2.13
N LEU A 212 -19.77 -18.94 -1.90
CA LEU A 212 -19.91 -20.25 -1.27
C LEU A 212 -20.34 -20.15 0.20
N SER A 213 -20.03 -19.07 0.88
CA SER A 213 -20.32 -18.91 2.31
C SER A 213 -21.82 -18.80 2.54
N ALA A 214 -22.51 -18.04 1.67
CA ALA A 214 -23.97 -17.92 1.66
C ALA A 214 -24.66 -19.24 1.28
N ARG A 215 -24.08 -19.97 0.32
CA ARG A 215 -24.65 -21.25 -0.14
C ARG A 215 -24.49 -22.39 0.85
N LEU A 216 -23.37 -22.44 1.57
CA LEU A 216 -23.05 -23.53 2.51
C LEU A 216 -23.52 -23.22 3.95
N ASN A 217 -24.14 -22.07 4.21
CA ASN A 217 -24.56 -21.63 5.56
C ASN A 217 -23.43 -21.82 6.60
N LEU A 218 -22.20 -21.46 6.24
CA LEU A 218 -21.04 -21.67 7.12
C LEU A 218 -21.14 -20.76 8.34
N SER A 219 -20.96 -21.34 9.52
CA SER A 219 -20.94 -20.52 10.72
C SER A 219 -19.74 -19.55 10.71
N PRO A 220 -19.87 -18.34 11.32
CA PRO A 220 -18.77 -17.38 11.40
C PRO A 220 -17.48 -17.94 12.01
N ILE A 221 -17.63 -18.88 12.94
CA ILE A 221 -16.49 -19.58 13.59
C ILE A 221 -15.74 -20.43 12.56
N PHE A 222 -16.47 -21.16 11.73
CA PHE A 222 -15.86 -22.01 10.70
C PHE A 222 -15.14 -21.17 9.63
N MET A 223 -15.69 -20.03 9.26
CA MET A 223 -15.05 -19.09 8.34
C MET A 223 -13.77 -18.49 8.92
N ASN A 224 -13.77 -18.11 10.19
CA ASN A 224 -12.58 -17.57 10.86
C ASN A 224 -11.46 -18.63 10.98
N ILE A 225 -11.82 -19.86 11.36
CA ILE A 225 -10.85 -20.98 11.43
C ILE A 225 -10.30 -21.29 10.02
N GLY A 226 -11.17 -21.33 9.02
CA GLY A 226 -10.79 -21.54 7.62
C GLY A 226 -9.80 -20.49 7.13
N GLY A 227 -10.06 -19.22 7.43
CA GLY A 227 -9.16 -18.10 7.13
C GLY A 227 -7.79 -18.26 7.80
N LEU A 228 -7.77 -18.66 9.07
CA LEU A 228 -6.54 -18.88 9.82
C LEU A 228 -5.73 -20.08 9.27
N VAL A 229 -6.40 -21.13 8.86
CA VAL A 229 -5.77 -22.29 8.18
C VAL A 229 -5.17 -21.88 6.84
N LEU A 230 -5.92 -21.12 6.02
CA LEU A 230 -5.42 -20.60 4.74
C LEU A 230 -4.20 -19.69 4.94
N PHE A 231 -4.24 -18.82 5.93
CA PHE A 231 -3.10 -17.98 6.30
C PHE A 231 -1.88 -18.84 6.68
N GLY A 232 -2.08 -19.89 7.48
CA GLY A 232 -1.02 -20.86 7.82
C GLY A 232 -0.44 -21.56 6.58
N VAL A 233 -1.28 -21.92 5.60
CA VAL A 233 -0.84 -22.51 4.33
C VAL A 233 0.00 -21.50 3.52
N ILE A 234 -0.38 -20.23 3.49
CA ILE A 234 0.40 -19.18 2.83
C ILE A 234 1.77 -19.05 3.49
N VAL A 235 1.82 -18.93 4.82
CA VAL A 235 3.08 -18.85 5.58
C VAL A 235 3.96 -20.06 5.31
N PHE A 236 3.39 -21.27 5.34
CA PHE A 236 4.12 -22.51 5.03
C PHE A 236 4.67 -22.49 3.59
N THR A 237 3.89 -22.03 2.64
CA THR A 237 4.29 -21.97 1.23
C THR A 237 5.44 -20.99 1.03
N VAL A 238 5.38 -19.80 1.65
CA VAL A 238 6.48 -18.81 1.64
C VAL A 238 7.76 -19.43 2.23
N LEU A 239 7.67 -20.07 3.37
CA LEU A 239 8.81 -20.75 4.01
C LEU A 239 9.37 -21.87 3.14
N LYS A 240 8.51 -22.67 2.52
CA LYS A 240 8.92 -23.75 1.61
C LYS A 240 9.72 -23.22 0.43
N PHE A 241 9.24 -22.17 -0.23
CA PHE A 241 9.93 -21.57 -1.37
C PHE A 241 11.20 -20.82 -0.96
N SER A 242 11.21 -20.17 0.20
CA SER A 242 12.38 -19.46 0.72
C SER A 242 13.49 -20.41 1.18
N VAL A 243 13.14 -21.45 1.97
CA VAL A 243 14.12 -22.28 2.71
C VAL A 243 14.44 -23.58 1.99
N TRP A 244 13.45 -24.25 1.37
CA TRP A 244 13.57 -25.60 0.84
C TRP A 244 13.72 -25.68 -0.68
N LYS A 245 13.82 -24.57 -1.36
CA LYS A 245 14.10 -24.59 -2.80
C LYS A 245 15.46 -25.24 -3.03
N LYS A 246 15.48 -26.47 -3.56
CA LYS A 246 16.72 -27.12 -4.04
C LYS A 246 17.28 -26.24 -5.15
N ARG A 247 18.40 -25.58 -4.90
CA ARG A 247 19.19 -24.92 -5.96
C ARG A 247 19.82 -26.03 -6.81
N ARG A 248 19.36 -26.15 -8.03
CA ARG A 248 20.08 -26.87 -9.09
C ARG A 248 21.21 -26.01 -9.60
#